data_1628b7961a598f99ac7bb3470bc17f68
#
_entry.id   1628b7961a598f99ac7bb3470bc17f68
#
_cell.length_a   1.000
_cell.length_b   1.000
_cell.length_c   1.000
_cell.angle_alpha   90.00
_cell.angle_beta   90.00
_cell.angle_gamma   90.00
#
_symmetry.space_group_name_H-M   'P 1'
#
loop_
_entity.id
_entity.type
_entity.pdbx_description
1 polymer ?
#
loop_
_entity_poly.entity_id
_entity_poly.type
_entity_poly.pdbx_seq_one_letter_code
_entity_poly.pdbx_strand_id
1 'polypeptide(L)' 'MAKALFGHVVPPAELRVAEENAVLRARVRRLEQELAQLRAERDADREAAIAHELLSLTGDSAEPALA' A
#
# COMPACT_ATOMS: atom_id res chain seq x y z
N MET A 1 -38.56 17.15 22.50
CA MET A 1 -37.12 16.94 22.59
C MET A 1 -36.76 15.54 22.21
N ALA A 2 -37.25 14.58 22.91
CA ALA A 2 -36.99 13.20 22.57
C ALA A 2 -37.45 12.83 21.17
N LYS A 3 -38.53 13.43 20.71
CA LYS A 3 -39.01 13.21 19.35
C LYS A 3 -37.99 13.62 18.29
N ALA A 4 -37.26 14.68 18.55
CA ALA A 4 -36.26 15.13 17.58
C ALA A 4 -35.19 14.07 17.37
N LEU A 5 -34.80 13.39 18.44
CA LEU A 5 -33.83 12.31 18.36
C LEU A 5 -34.39 11.10 17.60
N PHE A 6 -35.63 10.77 17.87
CA PHE A 6 -36.27 9.65 17.19
C PHE A 6 -36.57 9.96 15.72
N GLY A 7 -36.76 11.24 15.43
CA GLY A 7 -36.97 11.66 14.06
C GLY A 7 -35.76 11.46 13.17
N HIS A 8 -34.59 11.21 13.74
CA HIS A 8 -33.35 11.01 12.99
C HIS A 8 -33.00 9.55 12.77
N VAL A 9 -33.96 8.67 12.94
CA VAL A 9 -33.74 7.26 12.62
C VAL A 9 -33.45 7.14 11.12
N VAL A 10 -32.31 6.59 10.79
CA VAL A 10 -31.90 6.42 9.40
C VAL A 10 -32.72 5.30 8.78
N PRO A 11 -33.31 5.52 7.58
CA PRO A 11 -34.02 4.44 6.88
C PRO A 11 -33.11 3.24 6.66
N PRO A 12 -33.65 2.02 6.69
CA PRO A 12 -32.83 0.83 6.48
C PRO A 12 -32.00 0.85 5.19
N ALA A 13 -32.54 1.41 4.13
CA ALA A 13 -31.80 1.50 2.87
C ALA A 13 -30.58 2.39 2.98
N GLU A 14 -30.72 3.54 3.65
CA GLU A 14 -29.60 4.44 3.84
C GLU A 14 -28.56 3.84 4.78
N LEU A 15 -29.00 3.14 5.82
CA LEU A 15 -28.11 2.48 6.73
C LEU A 15 -27.28 1.41 5.99
N ARG A 16 -27.93 0.66 5.10
CA ARG A 16 -27.26 -0.36 4.31
C ARG A 16 -26.20 0.27 3.41
N VAL A 17 -26.54 1.36 2.75
CA VAL A 17 -25.59 2.08 1.90
C VAL A 17 -24.41 2.59 2.71
N ALA A 18 -24.68 3.14 3.90
CA ALA A 18 -23.62 3.62 4.77
C ALA A 18 -22.69 2.48 5.19
N GLU A 19 -23.26 1.33 5.50
CA GLU A 19 -22.47 0.14 5.87
C GLU A 19 -21.63 -0.34 4.69
N GLU A 20 -22.22 -0.39 3.50
CA GLU A 20 -21.51 -0.78 2.30
C GLU A 20 -20.38 0.20 1.99
N ASN A 21 -20.63 1.49 2.14
CA ASN A 21 -19.60 2.50 1.94
C ASN A 21 -18.46 2.32 2.93
N ALA A 22 -18.76 2.03 4.18
CA ALA A 22 -17.73 1.80 5.18
C ALA A 22 -16.87 0.59 4.84
N VAL A 23 -17.51 -0.48 4.38
CA VAL A 23 -16.80 -1.70 3.96
C VAL A 23 -15.92 -1.41 2.75
N LEU A 24 -16.45 -0.70 1.77
CA LEU A 24 -15.69 -0.35 0.56
C LEU A 24 -14.51 0.55 0.87
N ARG A 25 -14.69 1.53 1.75
CA ARG A 25 -13.60 2.41 2.16
C ARG A 25 -12.51 1.64 2.89
N ALA A 26 -12.89 0.69 3.74
CA ALA A 26 -11.92 -0.15 4.42
C ALA A 26 -11.15 -1.01 3.43
N ARG A 27 -11.86 -1.54 2.43
CA ARG A 27 -11.24 -2.35 1.37
C ARG A 27 -10.26 -1.52 0.54
N VAL A 28 -10.65 -0.29 0.19
CA VAL A 28 -9.79 0.62 -0.56
C VAL A 28 -8.52 0.91 0.25
N ARG A 29 -8.65 1.22 1.52
CA ARG A 29 -7.48 1.47 2.36
C ARG A 29 -6.55 0.27 2.43
N ARG A 30 -7.13 -0.93 2.52
CA ARG A 30 -6.32 -2.16 2.54
C ARG A 30 -5.56 -2.33 1.22
N LEU A 31 -6.24 -2.13 0.10
CA LEU A 31 -5.61 -2.25 -1.21
C LEU A 31 -4.53 -1.21 -1.41
N GLU A 32 -4.75 0.00 -0.94
CA GLU A 32 -3.74 1.05 -0.99
C GLU A 32 -2.51 0.70 -0.17
N GLN A 33 -2.71 0.10 1.01
CA GLN A 33 -1.61 -0.35 1.85
C GLN A 33 -0.85 -1.49 1.19
N GLU A 34 -1.57 -2.45 0.61
CA GLU A 34 -0.93 -3.56 -0.11
C GLU A 34 -0.13 -3.04 -1.30
N LEU A 35 -0.69 -2.09 -2.03
CA LEU A 35 0.00 -1.50 -3.17
C LEU A 35 1.25 -0.76 -2.74
N ALA A 36 1.17 0.01 -1.66
CA ALA A 36 2.32 0.71 -1.11
C ALA A 36 3.42 -0.27 -0.69
N GLN A 37 3.02 -1.38 -0.06
CA GLN A 37 3.96 -2.41 0.35
C GLN A 37 4.63 -3.06 -0.85
N LEU A 38 3.86 -3.41 -1.87
CA LEU A 38 4.41 -4.02 -3.08
C LEU A 38 5.36 -3.07 -3.80
N ARG A 39 5.04 -1.80 -3.84
CA ARG A 39 5.92 -0.80 -4.43
C ARG A 39 7.22 -0.67 -3.66
N ALA A 40 7.14 -0.70 -2.34
CA ALA A 40 8.32 -0.63 -1.50
C ALA A 40 9.22 -1.86 -1.71
N GLU A 41 8.62 -3.04 -1.79
CA GLU A 41 9.36 -4.27 -2.06
C GLU A 41 10.02 -4.22 -3.43
N ARG A 42 9.29 -3.77 -4.43
CA ARG A 42 9.83 -3.63 -5.79
C ARG A 42 11.00 -2.67 -5.82
N ASP A 43 10.88 -1.54 -5.14
CA ASP A 43 11.94 -0.54 -5.10
C ASP A 43 13.16 -1.07 -4.35
N ALA A 44 12.94 -1.80 -3.26
CA ALA A 44 14.02 -2.43 -2.52
C ALA A 44 14.75 -3.48 -3.37
N ASP A 45 14.00 -4.27 -4.12
CA ASP A 45 14.58 -5.27 -5.02
C ASP A 45 15.38 -4.60 -6.13
N ARG A 46 14.88 -3.50 -6.65
CA ARG A 46 15.58 -2.72 -7.68
C ARG A 46 16.88 -2.15 -7.15
N GLU A 47 16.84 -1.58 -5.95
CA GLU A 47 18.03 -1.03 -5.32
C GLU A 47 19.04 -2.12 -5.04
N ALA A 48 18.60 -3.28 -4.58
CA ALA A 48 19.48 -4.41 -4.34
C ALA A 48 20.11 -4.90 -5.63
N ALA A 49 19.35 -4.95 -6.71
CA ALA A 49 19.87 -5.36 -8.02
C ALA A 49 20.91 -4.37 -8.53
N ILE A 50 20.65 -3.08 -8.37
CA ILE A 50 21.59 -2.05 -8.78
C ILE A 50 22.86 -2.13 -7.96
N ALA A 51 22.74 -2.29 -6.65
CA ALA A 51 23.89 -2.43 -5.77
C ALA A 51 24.72 -3.65 -6.14
N HIS A 52 24.05 -4.75 -6.47
CA HIS A 52 24.74 -5.97 -6.89
C HIS A 52 25.52 -5.75 -8.20
N GLU A 53 24.93 -5.09 -9.16
CA GLU A 53 25.60 -4.77 -10.41
C GLU A 53 26.80 -3.87 -10.20
N LEU A 54 26.66 -2.87 -9.33
CA LEU A 54 27.77 -1.98 -9.04
C LEU A 54 28.93 -2.72 -8.37
N LEU A 55 28.61 -3.62 -7.47
CA LEU A 55 29.63 -4.45 -6.81
C LEU A 55 30.31 -5.38 -7.81
N SER A 56 29.56 -5.93 -8.74
CA SER A 56 30.11 -6.79 -9.78
C SER A 56 31.05 -6.02 -10.68
N LEU A 57 30.66 -4.81 -11.09
CA LEU A 57 31.51 -3.96 -11.91
C LEU A 57 32.78 -3.55 -11.18
N THR A 58 32.65 -3.21 -9.90
CA THR A 58 33.79 -2.87 -9.08
C THR A 58 34.73 -4.05 -8.92
N GLY A 59 34.17 -5.24 -8.70
CA GLY A 59 34.94 -6.47 -8.61
C GLY A 59 35.68 -6.79 -9.89
N ASP A 60 35.01 -6.65 -11.04
CA ASP A 60 35.63 -6.87 -12.33
C ASP A 60 36.73 -5.87 -12.59
N SER A 61 36.53 -4.62 -12.18
CA SER A 61 37.56 -3.60 -12.33
C SER A 61 38.77 -3.88 -11.45
N ALA A 62 38.57 -4.47 -10.27
CA ALA A 62 39.63 -4.76 -9.34
C ALA A 62 40.47 -5.97 -9.76
N GLU A 63 39.89 -6.95 -10.43
CA GLU A 63 40.59 -8.16 -10.84
C GLU A 63 41.79 -7.90 -11.71
N PRO A 64 41.70 -7.11 -12.80
CA PRO A 64 42.86 -6.83 -13.60
C PRO A 64 43.97 -6.15 -12.85
N ALA A 65 43.64 -5.33 -11.89
CA ALA A 65 44.62 -4.64 -11.07
C ALA A 65 45.41 -5.58 -10.18
N LEU A 66 44.78 -6.65 -9.76
CA LEU A 66 45.43 -7.66 -8.93
C LEU A 66 46.36 -8.58 -9.73
N ALA A 67 45.99 -8.75 -10.95
CA ALA A 67 46.80 -9.60 -11.84
C ALA A 67 48.06 -8.86 -12.30
#